data_24e99398feb305ffc09b91a25e674c7e
#
_entry.id   24e99398feb305ffc09b91a25e674c7e
#
_cell.length_a   1.000
_cell.length_b   1.000
_cell.length_c   1.000
_cell.angle_alpha   90.00
_cell.angle_beta   90.00
_cell.angle_gamma   90.00
#
_symmetry.space_group_name_H-M   'P 1'
#
loop_
_entity.id
_entity.type
_entity.pdbx_description
1 polymer ?
#
loop_
_entity_poly.entity_id
_entity_poly.type
_entity_poly.pdbx_seq_one_letter_code
_entity_poly.pdbx_strand_id
1 'polypeptide(L)'
;MKREEVLTIDEAIKFVDRCHYGTRCPCINGGDIRRLIGERNYLSRRLDEMESLMGVAEAEIEKLRRENEELKEEKEALSYGLKQMLGKIFKPQVKPRHDADRPKRGAPCGHRGNSRRRPEEISDFIDIYPNKCDRCGGQVNGYPNTFDEHVIEDIEIKKRVTCYRFHCGYCQRCKKVVYPKKENIPANDRIGSEARAVGGYLRHLGLTYRKTASIFKEVFGLNLTHPSFMAFNTEQAQNGLSIYEGIKQSIRHSPCVHADETGWRVNGQNHWLWVFTNKDAALYLIDKSRGSKVVSHVLGTTYEGVLGSDFYSAYNKLRAQAKQRCLGHLLDEIGKVEEKDKLAPDGIDGRFCEELKTVFKQTIDAWNEYRRGMKVLQDLAKDKGRAISRLVEVLLWPLKHKDTRRLRRRIIKHNQELFTFLDNPAVEPTNNRAERQLRPMVIMRKVTFGNRSALGALNQAVMMSVIQTGALNGIEPLDICQALSLQPLTSLVELPRARPP
;
A
#
# COMPACT_ATOMS: atom_id res chain seq x y z
N MET A 1 -43.64 48.02 -29.25
CA MET A 1 -42.21 48.17 -29.49
C MET A 1 -41.74 46.94 -30.28
N LYS A 2 -41.51 47.10 -31.59
CA LYS A 2 -40.97 46.02 -32.45
C LYS A 2 -39.49 45.88 -32.08
N ARG A 3 -39.03 44.65 -31.79
CA ARG A 3 -37.58 44.32 -31.69
C ARG A 3 -36.96 44.61 -33.05
N GLU A 4 -36.03 45.56 -33.13
CA GLU A 4 -35.11 45.68 -34.27
C GLU A 4 -34.23 44.43 -34.23
N GLU A 5 -34.36 43.58 -35.25
CA GLU A 5 -33.43 42.50 -35.51
C GLU A 5 -32.11 43.14 -35.95
N VAL A 6 -31.11 43.09 -35.10
CA VAL A 6 -29.73 43.46 -35.44
C VAL A 6 -29.20 42.38 -36.37
N LEU A 7 -29.14 42.67 -37.70
CA LEU A 7 -28.50 41.83 -38.69
C LEU A 7 -27.03 41.59 -38.33
N THR A 8 -26.59 40.35 -38.35
CA THR A 8 -25.17 40.04 -38.19
C THR A 8 -24.36 40.64 -39.34
N ILE A 9 -23.06 40.89 -39.13
CA ILE A 9 -22.16 41.45 -40.17
C ILE A 9 -22.22 40.64 -41.46
N ASP A 10 -22.27 39.29 -41.35
CA ASP A 10 -22.39 38.42 -42.51
C ASP A 10 -23.70 38.51 -43.26
N GLU A 11 -24.78 38.73 -42.54
CA GLU A 11 -26.12 38.96 -43.14
C GLU A 11 -26.18 40.31 -43.83
N ALA A 12 -25.58 41.34 -43.25
CA ALA A 12 -25.46 42.67 -43.85
C ALA A 12 -24.60 42.62 -45.13
N ILE A 13 -23.50 41.87 -45.15
CA ILE A 13 -22.64 41.68 -46.33
C ILE A 13 -23.41 40.94 -47.44
N LYS A 14 -24.08 39.83 -47.11
CA LYS A 14 -24.88 39.05 -48.07
C LYS A 14 -26.07 39.90 -48.62
N PHE A 15 -26.58 40.83 -47.84
CA PHE A 15 -27.62 41.77 -48.28
C PHE A 15 -27.05 42.77 -49.29
N VAL A 16 -25.86 43.34 -49.07
CA VAL A 16 -25.17 44.27 -49.98
C VAL A 16 -24.80 43.57 -51.26
N ASP A 17 -24.28 42.34 -51.25
CA ASP A 17 -23.92 41.54 -52.41
C ASP A 17 -25.14 41.15 -53.28
N ARG A 18 -26.34 41.06 -52.72
CA ARG A 18 -27.60 40.77 -53.42
C ARG A 18 -28.37 42.03 -53.87
N CYS A 19 -27.98 43.20 -53.39
CA CYS A 19 -28.66 44.45 -53.75
C CYS A 19 -28.21 44.93 -55.15
N HIS A 20 -29.19 45.20 -55.97
CA HIS A 20 -28.96 45.72 -57.37
C HIS A 20 -28.16 47.02 -57.41
N TYR A 21 -28.14 47.79 -56.31
CA TYR A 21 -27.36 49.04 -56.17
C TYR A 21 -26.05 48.81 -55.37
N GLY A 22 -25.77 47.60 -54.88
CA GLY A 22 -24.59 47.29 -54.14
C GLY A 22 -24.31 48.27 -52.99
N THR A 23 -23.05 48.71 -52.87
CA THR A 23 -22.62 49.70 -51.85
C THR A 23 -23.19 51.14 -52.07
N ARG A 24 -23.94 51.38 -53.16
CA ARG A 24 -24.58 52.67 -53.50
C ARG A 24 -26.08 52.70 -53.18
N CYS A 25 -26.61 51.71 -52.53
CA CYS A 25 -28.01 51.63 -52.11
C CYS A 25 -28.37 52.83 -51.25
N PRO A 26 -29.42 53.62 -51.61
CA PRO A 26 -29.78 54.77 -50.78
C PRO A 26 -30.35 54.44 -49.43
N CYS A 27 -30.70 53.19 -49.20
CA CYS A 27 -31.23 52.71 -47.91
C CYS A 27 -30.12 52.41 -46.89
N ILE A 28 -28.87 52.46 -47.30
CA ILE A 28 -27.73 52.07 -46.43
C ILE A 28 -26.77 53.27 -46.40
N ASN A 29 -26.42 53.71 -45.20
CA ASN A 29 -25.41 54.75 -45.03
C ASN A 29 -24.05 54.23 -45.49
N GLY A 30 -23.62 54.58 -46.70
CA GLY A 30 -22.42 54.05 -47.38
C GLY A 30 -21.09 54.32 -46.62
N GLY A 31 -21.11 55.18 -45.60
CA GLY A 31 -19.97 55.42 -44.74
C GLY A 31 -19.77 54.29 -43.71
N ASP A 32 -20.82 53.83 -43.12
CA ASP A 32 -20.78 52.80 -42.05
C ASP A 32 -20.44 51.44 -42.63
N ILE A 33 -20.94 51.11 -43.83
CA ILE A 33 -20.59 49.83 -44.47
C ILE A 33 -19.11 49.80 -44.90
N ARG A 34 -18.58 50.88 -45.45
CA ARG A 34 -17.16 50.94 -45.78
C ARG A 34 -16.26 50.79 -44.57
N ARG A 35 -16.66 51.37 -43.46
CA ARG A 35 -15.98 51.22 -42.16
C ARG A 35 -16.05 49.81 -41.68
N LEU A 36 -17.18 49.11 -41.66
CA LEU A 36 -17.35 47.73 -41.23
C LEU A 36 -16.57 46.76 -42.14
N ILE A 37 -16.53 46.96 -43.46
CA ILE A 37 -15.70 46.17 -44.40
C ILE A 37 -14.22 46.38 -44.08
N GLY A 38 -13.81 47.62 -43.78
CA GLY A 38 -12.44 47.93 -43.40
C GLY A 38 -12.02 47.25 -42.10
N GLU A 39 -12.88 47.32 -41.08
CA GLU A 39 -12.67 46.63 -39.79
C GLU A 39 -12.61 45.10 -39.94
N ARG A 40 -13.54 44.50 -40.74
CA ARG A 40 -13.50 43.08 -41.06
C ARG A 40 -12.18 42.65 -41.73
N ASN A 41 -11.76 43.38 -42.75
CA ASN A 41 -10.52 43.08 -43.50
C ASN A 41 -9.27 43.25 -42.62
N TYR A 42 -9.28 44.22 -41.70
CA TYR A 42 -8.25 44.39 -40.70
C TYR A 42 -8.22 43.20 -39.72
N LEU A 43 -9.36 42.80 -39.17
CA LEU A 43 -9.49 41.67 -38.25
C LEU A 43 -9.10 40.36 -38.93
N SER A 44 -9.51 40.15 -40.22
CA SER A 44 -9.10 38.96 -40.97
C SER A 44 -7.58 38.87 -41.11
N ARG A 45 -6.90 39.96 -41.51
CA ARG A 45 -5.43 39.99 -41.58
C ARG A 45 -4.77 39.71 -40.23
N ARG A 46 -5.32 40.25 -39.15
CA ARG A 46 -4.82 39.98 -37.78
C ARG A 46 -5.03 38.52 -37.38
N LEU A 47 -6.11 37.90 -37.84
CA LEU A 47 -6.38 36.47 -37.59
C LEU A 47 -5.35 35.63 -38.33
N ASP A 48 -5.11 35.89 -39.60
CA ASP A 48 -4.09 35.19 -40.45
C ASP A 48 -2.67 35.34 -39.83
N GLU A 49 -2.33 36.55 -39.33
CA GLU A 49 -1.06 36.77 -38.63
C GLU A 49 -0.97 35.96 -37.33
N MET A 50 -2.06 35.90 -36.55
CA MET A 50 -2.12 35.11 -35.31
C MET A 50 -2.06 33.62 -35.60
N GLU A 51 -2.75 33.12 -36.61
CA GLU A 51 -2.69 31.70 -36.99
C GLU A 51 -1.26 31.32 -37.46
N SER A 52 -0.60 32.19 -38.22
CA SER A 52 0.82 31.97 -38.58
C SER A 52 1.73 31.91 -37.34
N LEU A 53 1.56 32.84 -36.37
CA LEU A 53 2.33 32.84 -35.12
C LEU A 53 2.02 31.63 -34.27
N MET A 54 0.77 31.18 -34.22
CA MET A 54 0.39 29.93 -33.52
C MET A 54 1.07 28.73 -34.16
N GLY A 55 1.10 28.61 -35.48
CA GLY A 55 1.80 27.50 -36.14
C GLY A 55 3.30 27.46 -35.83
N VAL A 56 3.97 28.63 -35.77
CA VAL A 56 5.38 28.70 -35.35
C VAL A 56 5.55 28.30 -33.88
N ALA A 57 4.66 28.75 -33.02
CA ALA A 57 4.70 28.39 -31.58
C ALA A 57 4.44 26.89 -31.34
N GLU A 58 3.51 26.29 -32.06
CA GLU A 58 3.22 24.86 -32.01
C GLU A 58 4.42 24.02 -32.47
N ALA A 59 5.09 24.42 -33.54
CA ALA A 59 6.30 23.77 -34.03
C ALA A 59 7.44 23.83 -32.99
N GLU A 60 7.63 24.97 -32.33
CA GLU A 60 8.64 25.12 -31.27
C GLU A 60 8.28 24.33 -30.02
N ILE A 61 7.01 24.27 -29.65
CA ILE A 61 6.52 23.42 -28.54
C ILE A 61 6.80 21.95 -28.83
N GLU A 62 6.56 21.50 -30.06
CA GLU A 62 6.80 20.10 -30.43
C GLU A 62 8.30 19.78 -30.46
N LYS A 63 9.14 20.70 -30.92
CA LYS A 63 10.58 20.59 -30.84
C LYS A 63 11.07 20.49 -29.40
N LEU A 64 10.60 21.38 -28.51
CA LEU A 64 10.96 21.37 -27.07
C LEU A 64 10.44 20.12 -26.36
N ARG A 65 9.34 19.54 -26.79
CA ARG A 65 8.85 18.26 -26.28
C ARG A 65 9.78 17.11 -26.63
N ARG A 66 10.28 17.04 -27.85
CA ARG A 66 11.27 16.04 -28.28
C ARG A 66 12.57 16.17 -27.51
N GLU A 67 13.12 17.38 -27.40
CA GLU A 67 14.32 17.66 -26.63
C GLU A 67 14.15 17.28 -25.13
N ASN A 68 12.98 17.52 -24.56
CA ASN A 68 12.68 17.11 -23.18
C ASN A 68 12.57 15.59 -23.02
N GLU A 69 12.11 14.86 -24.03
CA GLU A 69 12.10 13.40 -24.00
C GLU A 69 13.50 12.81 -24.11
N GLU A 70 14.31 13.32 -25.02
CA GLU A 70 15.74 12.95 -25.16
C GLU A 70 16.52 13.23 -23.87
N LEU A 71 16.35 14.40 -23.28
CA LEU A 71 16.98 14.76 -22.00
C LEU A 71 16.50 13.90 -20.82
N LYS A 72 15.26 13.41 -20.84
CA LYS A 72 14.77 12.46 -19.83
C LYS A 72 15.41 11.09 -19.98
N GLU A 73 15.54 10.61 -21.20
CA GLU A 73 16.20 9.33 -21.48
C GLU A 73 17.69 9.38 -21.11
N GLU A 74 18.38 10.46 -21.47
CA GLU A 74 19.78 10.68 -21.11
C GLU A 74 19.98 10.78 -19.58
N LYS A 75 19.10 11.49 -18.88
CA LYS A 75 19.09 11.59 -17.42
C LYS A 75 18.81 10.23 -16.75
N GLU A 76 17.93 9.40 -17.32
CA GLU A 76 17.67 8.07 -16.80
C GLU A 76 18.88 7.14 -17.00
N ALA A 77 19.53 7.23 -18.18
CA ALA A 77 20.75 6.49 -18.47
C ALA A 77 21.91 6.89 -17.54
N LEU A 78 22.13 8.19 -17.35
CA LEU A 78 23.13 8.72 -16.42
C LEU A 78 22.83 8.36 -14.97
N SER A 79 21.56 8.45 -14.54
CA SER A 79 21.11 8.05 -13.20
C SER A 79 21.32 6.55 -12.95
N TYR A 80 21.09 5.71 -13.96
CA TYR A 80 21.33 4.28 -13.90
C TYR A 80 22.83 3.98 -13.80
N GLY A 81 23.65 4.62 -14.64
CA GLY A 81 25.11 4.51 -14.59
C GLY A 81 25.70 4.95 -13.26
N LEU A 82 25.23 6.08 -12.74
CA LEU A 82 25.64 6.61 -11.43
C LEU A 82 25.25 5.68 -10.28
N LYS A 83 24.02 5.13 -10.31
CA LYS A 83 23.57 4.14 -9.31
C LYS A 83 24.40 2.84 -9.36
N GLN A 84 24.80 2.40 -10.54
CA GLN A 84 25.69 1.25 -10.67
C GLN A 84 27.10 1.54 -10.13
N MET A 85 27.66 2.71 -10.40
CA MET A 85 28.96 3.13 -9.88
C MET A 85 28.92 3.33 -8.36
N LEU A 86 27.90 4.01 -7.83
CA LEU A 86 27.73 4.21 -6.40
C LEU A 86 27.46 2.88 -5.66
N GLY A 87 26.75 1.95 -6.25
CA GLY A 87 26.53 0.61 -5.69
C GLY A 87 27.81 -0.25 -5.62
N LYS A 88 28.82 0.06 -6.43
CA LYS A 88 30.16 -0.56 -6.36
C LYS A 88 31.08 0.10 -5.34
N ILE A 89 30.88 1.40 -5.06
CA ILE A 89 31.76 2.22 -4.21
C ILE A 89 31.20 2.37 -2.78
N PHE A 90 29.89 2.43 -2.62
CA PHE A 90 29.24 2.59 -1.32
C PHE A 90 28.42 1.37 -0.95
N LYS A 91 28.95 0.52 -0.06
CA LYS A 91 28.05 -0.27 0.80
C LYS A 91 27.22 0.74 1.61
N PRO A 92 25.89 0.60 1.71
CA PRO A 92 25.08 1.51 2.51
C PRO A 92 25.58 1.43 3.96
N GLN A 93 26.38 2.40 4.37
CA GLN A 93 26.65 2.59 5.79
C GLN A 93 25.35 3.04 6.40
N VAL A 94 24.85 2.25 7.33
CA VAL A 94 23.79 2.69 8.24
C VAL A 94 24.34 3.95 8.91
N LYS A 95 23.76 5.12 8.59
CA LYS A 95 24.16 6.37 9.24
C LYS A 95 24.05 6.16 10.74
N PRO A 96 25.13 6.32 11.53
CA PRO A 96 25.00 6.29 12.97
C PRO A 96 24.06 7.44 13.34
N ARG A 97 22.92 7.11 13.96
CA ARG A 97 22.08 8.15 14.58
C ARG A 97 22.88 8.70 15.76
N HIS A 98 23.05 10.02 15.84
CA HIS A 98 23.61 10.68 17.01
C HIS A 98 22.83 10.23 18.25
N ASP A 99 23.55 9.72 19.25
CA ASP A 99 22.95 9.16 20.49
C ASP A 99 22.26 10.24 21.37
N ALA A 100 22.46 11.53 21.08
CA ALA A 100 21.86 12.64 21.82
C ALA A 100 20.33 12.75 21.67
N ASP A 101 19.75 12.24 20.58
CA ASP A 101 18.30 12.35 20.27
C ASP A 101 17.50 11.05 20.47
N ARG A 102 18.09 10.05 21.11
CA ARG A 102 17.34 8.83 21.44
C ARG A 102 16.58 9.04 22.74
N PRO A 103 15.24 9.00 22.75
CA PRO A 103 14.54 8.75 24.00
C PRO A 103 15.12 7.46 24.59
N LYS A 104 15.53 7.52 25.88
CA LYS A 104 16.07 6.35 26.57
C LYS A 104 15.17 5.14 26.31
N ARG A 105 15.69 4.15 25.57
CA ARG A 105 14.99 2.90 25.33
C ARG A 105 14.94 2.12 26.63
N GLY A 106 13.83 2.15 27.28
CA GLY A 106 13.56 1.41 28.50
C GLY A 106 12.11 1.63 28.89
N ALA A 107 11.55 0.73 29.67
CA ALA A 107 10.23 0.94 30.23
C ALA A 107 10.22 2.23 31.05
N PRO A 108 9.15 3.06 31.01
CA PRO A 108 9.03 4.24 31.85
C PRO A 108 9.19 3.87 33.33
N CYS A 109 9.68 4.82 34.14
CA CYS A 109 9.78 4.63 35.58
C CYS A 109 8.40 4.23 36.13
N GLY A 110 8.31 3.11 36.88
CA GLY A 110 7.04 2.54 37.39
C GLY A 110 6.37 1.51 36.47
N HIS A 111 6.94 1.18 35.33
CA HIS A 111 6.46 0.08 34.50
C HIS A 111 6.62 -1.24 35.26
N ARG A 112 5.52 -1.95 35.49
CA ARG A 112 5.57 -3.33 36.03
C ARG A 112 6.31 -4.20 35.03
N GLY A 113 7.44 -4.79 35.44
CA GLY A 113 8.16 -5.76 34.60
C GLY A 113 7.23 -6.94 34.25
N ASN A 114 7.20 -7.33 32.98
CA ASN A 114 6.57 -8.60 32.61
C ASN A 114 7.53 -9.74 33.00
N SER A 115 7.34 -10.31 34.17
CA SER A 115 7.97 -11.59 34.51
C SER A 115 7.18 -12.72 33.86
N ARG A 116 7.87 -13.70 33.31
CA ARG A 116 7.26 -14.92 32.76
C ARG A 116 6.51 -15.63 33.91
N ARG A 117 5.25 -15.97 33.67
CA ARG A 117 4.47 -16.74 34.63
C ARG A 117 4.96 -18.19 34.63
N ARG A 118 4.93 -18.84 35.78
CA ARG A 118 5.18 -20.27 35.88
C ARG A 118 4.16 -21.02 35.02
N PRO A 119 4.57 -22.03 34.20
CA PRO A 119 3.64 -22.88 33.48
C PRO A 119 2.65 -23.57 34.46
N GLU A 120 1.41 -23.71 34.03
CA GLU A 120 0.37 -24.40 34.80
C GLU A 120 0.54 -25.93 34.78
N GLU A 121 1.10 -26.45 33.66
CA GLU A 121 1.36 -27.87 33.50
C GLU A 121 2.87 -28.12 33.43
N ILE A 122 3.33 -29.10 34.22
CA ILE A 122 4.72 -29.58 34.24
C ILE A 122 4.73 -31.01 33.71
N SER A 123 5.46 -31.25 32.63
CA SER A 123 5.53 -32.56 31.98
C SER A 123 6.30 -33.60 32.76
N ASP A 124 7.43 -33.19 33.34
CA ASP A 124 8.35 -34.09 34.01
C ASP A 124 8.90 -33.43 35.28
N PHE A 125 9.08 -34.24 36.35
CA PHE A 125 9.77 -33.85 37.56
C PHE A 125 11.06 -34.65 37.70
N ILE A 126 12.19 -33.94 37.87
CA ILE A 126 13.51 -34.56 38.06
C ILE A 126 14.03 -34.15 39.42
N ASP A 127 14.10 -35.10 40.33
CA ASP A 127 14.68 -34.91 41.65
C ASP A 127 16.20 -35.05 41.62
N ILE A 128 16.91 -34.02 42.07
CA ILE A 128 18.37 -33.98 42.12
C ILE A 128 18.82 -33.95 43.57
N TYR A 129 19.60 -34.95 43.96
CA TYR A 129 20.09 -35.08 45.32
C TYR A 129 21.60 -34.87 45.40
N PRO A 130 22.11 -34.13 46.42
CA PRO A 130 23.53 -33.95 46.61
C PRO A 130 24.17 -35.26 47.09
N ASN A 131 25.17 -35.78 46.38
CA ASN A 131 25.87 -36.99 46.78
C ASN A 131 27.00 -36.73 47.76
N LYS A 132 27.60 -35.54 47.73
CA LYS A 132 28.75 -35.17 48.58
C LYS A 132 28.57 -33.73 49.07
N CYS A 133 29.08 -33.50 50.27
CA CYS A 133 29.12 -32.16 50.86
C CYS A 133 30.20 -31.31 50.19
N ASP A 134 29.81 -30.15 49.65
CA ASP A 134 30.74 -29.23 48.95
C ASP A 134 31.80 -28.60 49.88
N ARG A 135 31.59 -28.62 51.20
CA ARG A 135 32.55 -28.07 52.18
C ARG A 135 33.60 -29.06 52.63
N CYS A 136 33.24 -30.36 52.80
CA CYS A 136 34.16 -31.35 53.41
C CYS A 136 34.32 -32.65 52.61
N GLY A 137 33.60 -32.81 51.49
CA GLY A 137 33.64 -34.00 50.63
C GLY A 137 32.99 -35.28 51.23
N GLY A 138 32.41 -35.17 52.45
CA GLY A 138 31.73 -36.29 53.07
C GLY A 138 30.42 -36.68 52.36
N GLN A 139 30.00 -37.96 52.55
CA GLN A 139 28.70 -38.42 52.02
C GLN A 139 27.53 -37.70 52.70
N VAL A 140 26.54 -37.31 51.91
CA VAL A 140 25.29 -36.70 52.37
C VAL A 140 24.23 -37.79 52.46
N ASN A 141 23.71 -38.02 53.67
CA ASN A 141 22.63 -38.97 53.94
C ASN A 141 21.51 -38.26 54.65
N GLY A 142 20.28 -38.54 54.26
CA GLY A 142 19.08 -37.93 54.84
C GLY A 142 18.79 -36.57 54.24
N TYR A 143 17.71 -36.49 53.46
CA TYR A 143 17.28 -35.28 52.77
C TYR A 143 16.06 -34.74 53.48
N PRO A 144 16.08 -33.47 53.98
CA PRO A 144 14.89 -32.82 54.46
C PRO A 144 13.89 -32.65 53.32
N ASN A 145 12.58 -32.62 53.65
CA ASN A 145 11.50 -32.37 52.67
C ASN A 145 11.45 -30.90 52.17
N THR A 146 12.62 -30.28 52.02
CA THR A 146 12.77 -28.91 51.52
C THR A 146 13.56 -28.96 50.24
N PHE A 147 13.02 -28.36 49.20
CA PHE A 147 13.66 -28.29 47.89
C PHE A 147 13.37 -26.94 47.23
N ASP A 148 14.29 -26.46 46.43
CA ASP A 148 14.10 -25.34 45.51
C ASP A 148 13.63 -25.87 44.16
N GLU A 149 12.60 -25.26 43.60
CA GLU A 149 12.11 -25.62 42.28
C GLU A 149 12.64 -24.67 41.21
N HIS A 150 13.27 -25.23 40.18
CA HIS A 150 13.66 -24.51 38.98
C HIS A 150 12.94 -25.11 37.79
N VAL A 151 12.00 -24.33 37.20
CA VAL A 151 11.19 -24.80 36.06
C VAL A 151 11.82 -24.33 34.77
N ILE A 152 12.12 -25.27 33.88
CA ILE A 152 12.69 -25.04 32.56
C ILE A 152 11.66 -25.48 31.52
N GLU A 153 11.31 -24.58 30.60
CA GLU A 153 10.49 -24.93 29.43
C GLU A 153 11.42 -25.16 28.23
N ASP A 154 11.31 -26.30 27.60
CA ASP A 154 12.07 -26.66 26.40
C ASP A 154 11.15 -27.19 25.29
N ILE A 155 11.66 -27.36 24.09
CA ILE A 155 10.92 -27.81 22.92
C ILE A 155 11.41 -29.18 22.49
N GLU A 156 10.53 -30.17 22.52
CA GLU A 156 10.80 -31.48 21.91
C GLU A 156 10.16 -31.55 20.51
N ILE A 157 10.98 -31.82 19.50
CA ILE A 157 10.53 -31.94 18.11
C ILE A 157 10.61 -33.39 17.66
N LYS A 158 9.43 -33.99 17.43
CA LYS A 158 9.31 -35.38 16.96
C LYS A 158 8.69 -35.47 15.57
N LYS A 159 9.37 -36.16 14.66
CA LYS A 159 8.80 -36.55 13.37
C LYS A 159 7.78 -37.67 13.56
N ARG A 160 6.55 -37.49 13.08
CA ARG A 160 5.51 -38.51 13.05
C ARG A 160 5.43 -39.14 11.66
N VAL A 161 5.54 -40.46 11.58
CA VAL A 161 5.36 -41.23 10.34
C VAL A 161 4.17 -42.15 10.52
N THR A 162 3.13 -41.95 9.70
CA THR A 162 1.88 -42.73 9.77
C THR A 162 1.76 -43.59 8.52
N CYS A 163 1.53 -44.88 8.69
CA CYS A 163 1.22 -45.81 7.61
C CYS A 163 -0.29 -46.08 7.58
N TYR A 164 -0.95 -45.65 6.52
CA TYR A 164 -2.36 -45.96 6.29
C TYR A 164 -2.51 -47.23 5.49
N ARG A 165 -3.16 -48.25 6.06
CA ARG A 165 -3.45 -49.52 5.39
C ARG A 165 -4.92 -49.53 4.97
N PHE A 166 -5.18 -49.48 3.69
CA PHE A 166 -6.53 -49.48 3.13
C PHE A 166 -6.91 -50.94 2.77
N HIS A 167 -7.75 -51.57 3.60
CA HIS A 167 -8.23 -52.92 3.36
C HIS A 167 -9.47 -52.87 2.44
N CYS A 168 -9.47 -53.70 1.41
CA CYS A 168 -10.63 -53.90 0.57
C CYS A 168 -11.59 -54.95 1.17
N GLY A 169 -12.88 -54.81 0.95
CA GLY A 169 -13.92 -55.76 1.31
C GLY A 169 -14.72 -56.22 0.09
N TYR A 170 -15.33 -57.38 0.17
CA TYR A 170 -16.23 -57.82 -0.88
C TYR A 170 -17.69 -57.59 -0.48
N CYS A 171 -18.44 -56.86 -1.32
CA CYS A 171 -19.85 -56.60 -1.08
C CYS A 171 -20.70 -57.76 -1.62
N GLN A 172 -21.33 -58.50 -0.75
CA GLN A 172 -22.17 -59.63 -1.10
C GLN A 172 -23.38 -59.23 -1.97
N ARG A 173 -23.91 -58.01 -1.76
CA ARG A 173 -25.10 -57.53 -2.46
C ARG A 173 -24.80 -57.10 -3.91
N CYS A 174 -23.74 -56.37 -4.16
CA CYS A 174 -23.38 -55.91 -5.51
C CYS A 174 -22.29 -56.78 -6.17
N LYS A 175 -21.82 -57.82 -5.47
CA LYS A 175 -20.78 -58.77 -5.93
C LYS A 175 -19.54 -58.08 -6.45
N LYS A 176 -19.09 -56.98 -5.78
CA LYS A 176 -17.94 -56.19 -6.15
C LYS A 176 -16.97 -56.00 -4.97
N VAL A 177 -15.70 -55.90 -5.27
CA VAL A 177 -14.70 -55.46 -4.31
C VAL A 177 -14.87 -53.97 -4.06
N VAL A 178 -14.90 -53.56 -2.79
CA VAL A 178 -15.10 -52.18 -2.33
C VAL A 178 -13.86 -51.75 -1.57
N TYR A 179 -13.37 -50.58 -1.88
CA TYR A 179 -12.29 -49.93 -1.19
C TYR A 179 -12.83 -48.82 -0.30
N PRO A 180 -12.21 -48.53 0.86
CA PRO A 180 -12.61 -47.40 1.68
C PRO A 180 -12.35 -46.08 0.96
N LYS A 181 -13.21 -45.09 1.23
CA LYS A 181 -12.94 -43.73 0.77
C LYS A 181 -11.71 -43.18 1.50
N LYS A 182 -10.82 -42.51 0.75
CA LYS A 182 -9.61 -41.90 1.30
C LYS A 182 -9.90 -40.42 1.71
N GLU A 183 -10.94 -40.20 2.51
CA GLU A 183 -11.31 -38.89 2.97
C GLU A 183 -10.19 -38.33 3.86
N ASN A 184 -9.79 -37.09 3.66
CA ASN A 184 -8.73 -36.38 4.39
C ASN A 184 -7.30 -36.96 4.30
N ILE A 185 -7.06 -37.91 3.41
CA ILE A 185 -5.75 -38.44 3.13
C ILE A 185 -5.40 -38.07 1.68
N PRO A 186 -4.40 -37.23 1.44
CA PRO A 186 -4.01 -36.85 0.08
C PRO A 186 -3.67 -38.11 -0.72
N ALA A 187 -4.30 -38.29 -1.85
CA ALA A 187 -4.25 -39.56 -2.60
C ALA A 187 -2.82 -39.94 -3.07
N ASN A 188 -1.94 -38.96 -3.26
CA ASN A 188 -0.60 -39.15 -3.80
C ASN A 188 0.52 -38.48 -2.97
N ASP A 189 0.18 -37.86 -1.84
CA ASP A 189 1.16 -37.09 -1.07
C ASP A 189 1.84 -37.94 -0.01
N ARG A 190 3.17 -37.86 0.02
CA ARG A 190 4.00 -38.49 1.04
C ARG A 190 4.26 -37.55 2.22
N ILE A 191 3.82 -36.30 2.14
CA ILE A 191 4.06 -35.26 3.14
C ILE A 191 2.70 -34.76 3.67
N GLY A 192 2.54 -34.84 4.98
CA GLY A 192 1.29 -34.46 5.65
C GLY A 192 0.98 -32.96 5.58
N SER A 193 -0.30 -32.61 5.77
CA SER A 193 -0.79 -31.23 5.69
C SER A 193 -0.13 -30.30 6.71
N GLU A 194 0.19 -30.78 7.92
CA GLU A 194 0.88 -30.00 8.93
C GLU A 194 2.28 -29.55 8.48
N ALA A 195 3.06 -30.46 7.90
CA ALA A 195 4.38 -30.12 7.37
C ALA A 195 4.29 -29.14 6.19
N ARG A 196 3.29 -29.31 5.32
CA ARG A 196 3.02 -28.35 4.22
C ARG A 196 2.61 -26.99 4.75
N ALA A 197 1.76 -26.95 5.78
CA ALA A 197 1.34 -25.73 6.45
C ALA A 197 2.52 -24.96 7.06
N VAL A 198 3.37 -25.64 7.81
CA VAL A 198 4.59 -25.05 8.38
C VAL A 198 5.50 -24.50 7.26
N GLY A 199 5.66 -25.23 6.15
CA GLY A 199 6.42 -24.75 4.98
C GLY A 199 5.85 -23.46 4.39
N GLY A 200 4.52 -23.38 4.23
CA GLY A 200 3.80 -22.17 3.78
C GLY A 200 3.94 -21.00 4.76
N TYR A 201 3.80 -21.28 6.05
CA TYR A 201 3.95 -20.28 7.11
C TYR A 201 5.37 -19.69 7.17
N LEU A 202 6.42 -20.53 7.12
CA LEU A 202 7.80 -20.06 7.08
C LEU A 202 8.05 -19.21 5.82
N ARG A 203 7.43 -19.57 4.69
CA ARG A 203 7.47 -18.74 3.49
C ARG A 203 6.78 -17.40 3.70
N HIS A 204 5.61 -17.37 4.37
CA HIS A 204 4.91 -16.14 4.73
C HIS A 204 5.77 -15.23 5.61
N LEU A 205 6.51 -15.77 6.55
CA LEU A 205 7.47 -15.05 7.39
C LEU A 205 8.68 -14.49 6.61
N GLY A 206 8.80 -14.77 5.33
CA GLY A 206 9.83 -14.22 4.44
C GLY A 206 11.03 -15.13 4.20
N LEU A 207 11.01 -16.37 4.65
CA LEU A 207 12.10 -17.31 4.40
C LEU A 207 12.12 -17.71 2.92
N THR A 208 13.34 -17.93 2.38
CA THR A 208 13.49 -18.51 1.04
C THR A 208 13.21 -20.00 1.09
N TYR A 209 12.73 -20.60 -0.01
CA TYR A 209 12.49 -22.05 -0.08
C TYR A 209 13.73 -22.90 0.29
N ARG A 210 14.94 -22.41 -0.01
CA ARG A 210 16.17 -23.10 0.39
C ARG A 210 16.37 -23.07 1.90
N LYS A 211 16.16 -21.93 2.57
CA LYS A 211 16.25 -21.85 4.03
C LYS A 211 15.16 -22.69 4.70
N THR A 212 13.94 -22.67 4.14
CA THR A 212 12.86 -23.56 4.61
C THR A 212 13.27 -25.03 4.51
N ALA A 213 13.87 -25.46 3.40
CA ALA A 213 14.36 -26.82 3.24
C ALA A 213 15.47 -27.18 4.26
N SER A 214 16.39 -26.26 4.56
CA SER A 214 17.40 -26.47 5.62
C SER A 214 16.76 -26.65 7.00
N ILE A 215 15.81 -25.79 7.37
CA ILE A 215 15.07 -25.92 8.66
C ILE A 215 14.36 -27.27 8.73
N PHE A 216 13.68 -27.70 7.67
CA PHE A 216 12.99 -28.98 7.64
C PHE A 216 13.93 -30.16 7.80
N LYS A 217 15.12 -30.12 7.19
CA LYS A 217 16.13 -31.14 7.34
C LYS A 217 16.74 -31.15 8.74
N GLU A 218 17.17 -29.99 9.24
CA GLU A 218 18.01 -29.89 10.44
C GLU A 218 17.18 -29.90 11.72
N VAL A 219 16.01 -29.25 11.72
CA VAL A 219 15.16 -29.12 12.92
C VAL A 219 14.11 -30.21 12.98
N PHE A 220 13.42 -30.50 11.86
CA PHE A 220 12.30 -31.47 11.85
C PHE A 220 12.70 -32.87 11.38
N GLY A 221 13.92 -33.10 10.94
CA GLY A 221 14.36 -34.39 10.41
C GLY A 221 13.64 -34.83 9.14
N LEU A 222 13.05 -33.87 8.38
CA LEU A 222 12.35 -34.09 7.12
C LEU A 222 13.20 -33.62 5.94
N ASN A 223 13.74 -34.55 5.19
CA ASN A 223 14.59 -34.23 4.02
C ASN A 223 13.73 -33.89 2.80
N LEU A 224 13.38 -32.61 2.65
CA LEU A 224 12.58 -32.05 1.56
C LEU A 224 13.43 -31.08 0.73
N THR A 225 13.22 -31.10 -0.57
CA THR A 225 13.91 -30.20 -1.50
C THR A 225 13.15 -28.87 -1.65
N HIS A 226 13.83 -27.82 -2.05
CA HIS A 226 13.19 -26.52 -2.29
C HIS A 226 12.06 -26.54 -3.35
N PRO A 227 12.10 -27.38 -4.44
CA PRO A 227 10.97 -27.54 -5.34
C PRO A 227 9.71 -28.07 -4.67
N SER A 228 9.84 -28.96 -3.65
CA SER A 228 8.69 -29.47 -2.91
C SER A 228 7.93 -28.32 -2.23
N PHE A 229 8.65 -27.39 -1.60
CA PHE A 229 8.00 -26.20 -0.98
C PHE A 229 7.41 -25.24 -2.00
N MET A 230 7.99 -25.16 -3.20
CA MET A 230 7.37 -24.39 -4.30
C MET A 230 6.05 -25.02 -4.75
N ALA A 231 6.00 -26.36 -4.84
CA ALA A 231 4.77 -27.09 -5.18
C ALA A 231 3.70 -26.91 -4.09
N PHE A 232 4.06 -27.05 -2.82
CA PHE A 232 3.12 -26.84 -1.70
C PHE A 232 2.56 -25.41 -1.69
N ASN A 233 3.41 -24.40 -1.88
CA ASN A 233 2.94 -23.02 -1.96
C ASN A 233 2.04 -22.76 -3.17
N THR A 234 2.27 -23.45 -4.29
CA THR A 234 1.42 -23.35 -5.48
C THR A 234 0.03 -23.97 -5.21
N GLU A 235 0.00 -25.14 -4.60
CA GLU A 235 -1.24 -25.80 -4.20
C GLU A 235 -2.04 -24.95 -3.20
N GLN A 236 -1.40 -24.47 -2.14
CA GLN A 236 -2.03 -23.58 -1.16
C GLN A 236 -2.60 -22.31 -1.82
N ALA A 237 -1.85 -21.71 -2.76
CA ALA A 237 -2.32 -20.53 -3.48
C ALA A 237 -3.53 -20.87 -4.38
N GLN A 238 -3.52 -22.02 -5.06
CA GLN A 238 -4.67 -22.48 -5.85
C GLN A 238 -5.90 -22.71 -4.98
N ASN A 239 -5.72 -23.33 -3.81
CA ASN A 239 -6.80 -23.55 -2.83
C ASN A 239 -7.33 -22.23 -2.24
N GLY A 240 -6.52 -21.16 -2.24
CA GLY A 240 -6.88 -19.82 -1.77
C GLY A 240 -7.46 -18.88 -2.82
N LEU A 241 -7.53 -19.28 -4.10
CA LEU A 241 -7.98 -18.39 -5.19
C LEU A 241 -9.40 -17.87 -5.01
N SER A 242 -10.32 -18.70 -4.56
CA SER A 242 -11.72 -18.28 -4.34
C SER A 242 -11.80 -17.19 -3.27
N ILE A 243 -11.06 -17.35 -2.17
CA ILE A 243 -10.96 -16.34 -1.11
C ILE A 243 -10.30 -15.06 -1.65
N TYR A 244 -9.25 -15.18 -2.45
CA TYR A 244 -8.57 -14.04 -3.05
C TYR A 244 -9.51 -13.17 -3.89
N GLU A 245 -10.32 -13.80 -4.74
CA GLU A 245 -11.34 -13.08 -5.52
C GLU A 245 -12.43 -12.48 -4.62
N GLY A 246 -12.85 -13.19 -3.57
CA GLY A 246 -13.76 -12.66 -2.55
C GLY A 246 -13.19 -11.42 -1.85
N ILE A 247 -11.91 -11.43 -1.48
CA ILE A 247 -11.19 -10.27 -0.91
C ILE A 247 -11.20 -9.10 -1.91
N LYS A 248 -10.93 -9.37 -3.19
CA LYS A 248 -10.95 -8.33 -4.24
C LYS A 248 -12.32 -7.68 -4.37
N GLN A 249 -13.39 -8.46 -4.32
CA GLN A 249 -14.76 -7.93 -4.32
C GLN A 249 -15.06 -7.15 -3.04
N SER A 250 -14.66 -7.64 -1.87
CA SER A 250 -14.83 -6.94 -0.59
C SER A 250 -14.12 -5.58 -0.60
N ILE A 251 -12.90 -5.50 -1.11
CA ILE A 251 -12.14 -4.25 -1.27
C ILE A 251 -12.87 -3.30 -2.22
N ARG A 252 -13.38 -3.80 -3.35
CA ARG A 252 -14.08 -2.99 -4.35
C ARG A 252 -15.35 -2.34 -3.82
N HIS A 253 -16.06 -2.99 -2.91
CA HIS A 253 -17.30 -2.50 -2.31
C HIS A 253 -17.10 -1.89 -0.92
N SER A 254 -15.85 -1.73 -0.48
CA SER A 254 -15.57 -1.14 0.83
C SER A 254 -15.85 0.37 0.84
N PRO A 255 -16.43 0.93 1.92
CA PRO A 255 -16.67 2.37 2.03
C PRO A 255 -15.37 3.19 2.12
N CYS A 256 -14.27 2.57 2.52
CA CYS A 256 -12.96 3.23 2.58
C CYS A 256 -11.85 2.23 2.30
N VAL A 257 -10.96 2.56 1.37
CA VAL A 257 -9.78 1.76 1.02
C VAL A 257 -8.54 2.64 1.05
N HIS A 258 -7.49 2.13 1.66
CA HIS A 258 -6.15 2.69 1.57
C HIS A 258 -5.33 1.93 0.54
N ALA A 259 -4.63 2.64 -0.32
CA ALA A 259 -3.80 2.03 -1.36
C ALA A 259 -2.37 2.58 -1.32
N ASP A 260 -1.42 1.70 -1.59
CA ASP A 260 -0.01 2.04 -1.69
C ASP A 260 0.71 1.03 -2.61
N GLU A 261 1.89 1.37 -3.12
CA GLU A 261 2.67 0.50 -3.98
C GLU A 261 4.17 0.60 -3.70
N THR A 262 4.86 -0.48 -3.95
CA THR A 262 6.33 -0.54 -3.83
C THR A 262 6.93 -1.31 -4.99
N GLY A 263 8.18 -1.00 -5.35
CA GLY A 263 8.89 -1.73 -6.39
C GLY A 263 8.99 -3.23 -6.07
N TRP A 264 8.83 -4.07 -7.06
CA TRP A 264 8.97 -5.52 -7.01
C TRP A 264 9.79 -6.02 -8.18
N ARG A 265 10.22 -7.28 -8.14
CA ARG A 265 10.90 -7.91 -9.26
C ARG A 265 10.27 -9.25 -9.61
N VAL A 266 10.05 -9.47 -10.92
CA VAL A 266 9.62 -10.78 -11.45
C VAL A 266 10.56 -11.14 -12.58
N ASN A 267 11.23 -12.27 -12.46
CA ASN A 267 12.24 -12.71 -13.41
C ASN A 267 13.30 -11.63 -13.74
N GLY A 268 13.77 -10.91 -12.71
CA GLY A 268 14.74 -9.81 -12.87
C GLY A 268 14.17 -8.52 -13.44
N GLN A 269 12.93 -8.50 -13.95
CA GLN A 269 12.27 -7.33 -14.51
C GLN A 269 11.56 -6.49 -13.43
N ASN A 270 11.48 -5.19 -13.65
CA ASN A 270 10.77 -4.29 -12.75
C ASN A 270 9.26 -4.54 -12.82
N HIS A 271 8.68 -4.75 -11.67
CA HIS A 271 7.25 -4.84 -11.42
C HIS A 271 6.91 -3.99 -10.19
N TRP A 272 5.64 -3.89 -9.88
CA TRP A 272 5.12 -3.14 -8.74
C TRP A 272 4.21 -4.05 -7.93
N LEU A 273 4.47 -4.08 -6.63
CA LEU A 273 3.58 -4.69 -5.66
C LEU A 273 2.64 -3.59 -5.17
N TRP A 274 1.36 -3.81 -5.37
CA TRP A 274 0.29 -2.97 -4.90
C TRP A 274 -0.38 -3.60 -3.69
N VAL A 275 -0.84 -2.77 -2.77
CA VAL A 275 -1.75 -3.17 -1.70
C VAL A 275 -2.98 -2.27 -1.70
N PHE A 276 -4.14 -2.87 -1.56
CA PHE A 276 -5.43 -2.22 -1.31
C PHE A 276 -5.97 -2.80 -0.02
N THR A 277 -6.23 -1.97 0.99
CA THR A 277 -6.58 -2.49 2.31
C THR A 277 -7.61 -1.60 3.01
N ASN A 278 -8.45 -2.24 3.80
CA ASN A 278 -9.34 -1.59 4.76
C ASN A 278 -9.07 -2.14 6.18
N LYS A 279 -10.04 -2.02 7.10
CA LYS A 279 -9.88 -2.55 8.46
C LYS A 279 -9.88 -4.09 8.55
N ASP A 280 -10.54 -4.75 7.60
CA ASP A 280 -10.86 -6.19 7.65
C ASP A 280 -10.15 -6.99 6.55
N ALA A 281 -9.65 -6.35 5.49
CA ALA A 281 -9.10 -7.01 4.33
C ALA A 281 -7.84 -6.33 3.79
N ALA A 282 -6.95 -7.13 3.20
CA ALA A 282 -5.75 -6.67 2.51
C ALA A 282 -5.56 -7.46 1.20
N LEU A 283 -5.71 -6.80 0.07
CA LEU A 283 -5.50 -7.34 -1.26
C LEU A 283 -4.12 -6.95 -1.76
N TYR A 284 -3.30 -7.91 -2.12
CA TYR A 284 -2.02 -7.71 -2.79
C TYR A 284 -2.11 -8.08 -4.26
N LEU A 285 -1.43 -7.30 -5.09
CA LEU A 285 -1.34 -7.53 -6.53
C LEU A 285 0.07 -7.19 -6.99
N ILE A 286 0.66 -8.03 -7.84
CA ILE A 286 1.95 -7.76 -8.47
C ILE A 286 1.72 -7.54 -9.96
N ASP A 287 2.01 -6.33 -10.43
CA ASP A 287 1.78 -5.93 -11.82
C ASP A 287 3.03 -5.28 -12.43
N LYS A 288 3.18 -5.35 -13.74
CA LYS A 288 4.25 -4.68 -14.48
C LYS A 288 4.06 -3.16 -14.48
N SER A 289 2.82 -2.71 -14.41
CA SER A 289 2.45 -1.29 -14.45
C SER A 289 2.43 -0.65 -13.07
N ARG A 290 2.93 0.58 -12.98
CA ARG A 290 2.71 1.50 -11.86
C ARG A 290 1.55 2.48 -12.14
N GLY A 291 0.82 2.29 -13.21
CA GLY A 291 -0.16 3.25 -13.70
C GLY A 291 -1.55 3.08 -13.12
N SER A 292 -2.40 4.07 -13.38
CA SER A 292 -3.80 4.13 -12.94
C SER A 292 -4.67 2.94 -13.42
N LYS A 293 -4.25 2.23 -14.47
CA LYS A 293 -4.93 1.02 -14.95
C LYS A 293 -5.04 -0.06 -13.87
N VAL A 294 -4.02 -0.19 -12.99
CA VAL A 294 -4.03 -1.15 -11.89
C VAL A 294 -5.07 -0.76 -10.85
N VAL A 295 -5.13 0.52 -10.49
CA VAL A 295 -6.13 1.06 -9.56
C VAL A 295 -7.55 0.82 -10.10
N SER A 296 -7.79 1.11 -11.37
CA SER A 296 -9.08 0.89 -12.03
C SER A 296 -9.41 -0.61 -12.18
N HIS A 297 -8.43 -1.48 -12.34
CA HIS A 297 -8.65 -2.93 -12.38
C HIS A 297 -9.20 -3.45 -11.04
N VAL A 298 -8.73 -2.93 -9.92
CA VAL A 298 -9.16 -3.35 -8.58
C VAL A 298 -10.46 -2.65 -8.19
N LEU A 299 -10.50 -1.32 -8.23
CA LEU A 299 -11.61 -0.52 -7.69
C LEU A 299 -12.71 -0.16 -8.73
N GLY A 300 -12.47 -0.46 -9.99
CA GLY A 300 -13.34 -0.01 -11.09
C GLY A 300 -12.93 1.37 -11.61
N THR A 301 -13.64 1.86 -12.63
CA THR A 301 -13.47 3.22 -13.17
C THR A 301 -14.08 4.28 -12.26
N THR A 302 -15.16 3.90 -11.55
CA THR A 302 -15.83 4.67 -10.50
C THR A 302 -15.79 3.85 -9.22
N TYR A 303 -15.55 4.52 -8.10
CA TYR A 303 -15.51 3.89 -6.78
C TYR A 303 -16.41 4.68 -5.82
N GLU A 304 -17.38 4.01 -5.23
CA GLU A 304 -18.40 4.63 -4.36
C GLU A 304 -17.93 4.89 -2.92
N GLY A 305 -16.67 4.63 -2.65
CA GLY A 305 -16.05 4.85 -1.34
C GLY A 305 -14.97 5.93 -1.35
N VAL A 306 -14.30 6.07 -0.22
CA VAL A 306 -13.16 6.98 -0.03
C VAL A 306 -11.85 6.26 -0.32
N LEU A 307 -10.99 6.85 -1.17
CA LEU A 307 -9.64 6.35 -1.42
C LEU A 307 -8.62 7.15 -0.61
N GLY A 308 -7.97 6.48 0.35
CA GLY A 308 -6.77 6.95 1.03
C GLY A 308 -5.52 6.59 0.24
N SER A 309 -4.64 7.55 -0.04
CA SER A 309 -3.40 7.31 -0.78
C SER A 309 -2.35 8.39 -0.53
N ASP A 310 -1.13 8.18 -1.03
CA ASP A 310 -0.15 9.24 -1.19
C ASP A 310 -0.52 10.19 -2.35
N PHE A 311 0.41 11.10 -2.71
CA PHE A 311 0.22 12.06 -3.82
C PHE A 311 0.62 11.49 -5.19
N TYR A 312 0.83 10.19 -5.32
CA TYR A 312 1.21 9.61 -6.60
C TYR A 312 0.10 9.73 -7.65
N SER A 313 0.50 10.04 -8.89
CA SER A 313 -0.43 10.42 -9.96
C SER A 313 -1.37 9.28 -10.42
N ALA A 314 -1.01 8.02 -10.19
CA ALA A 314 -1.85 6.87 -10.55
C ALA A 314 -3.24 6.94 -9.90
N TYR A 315 -3.34 7.51 -8.70
CA TYR A 315 -4.60 7.64 -7.95
C TYR A 315 -5.48 8.80 -8.42
N ASN A 316 -4.93 9.72 -9.23
CA ASN A 316 -5.69 10.92 -9.67
C ASN A 316 -6.83 10.56 -10.64
N LYS A 317 -6.64 9.55 -11.52
CA LYS A 317 -7.60 9.20 -12.57
C LYS A 317 -8.83 8.45 -12.06
N LEU A 318 -8.76 7.82 -10.88
CA LEU A 318 -9.92 7.16 -10.29
C LEU A 318 -10.98 8.21 -9.93
N ARG A 319 -12.22 7.97 -10.33
CA ARG A 319 -13.39 8.71 -9.85
C ARG A 319 -13.89 8.03 -8.60
N ALA A 320 -13.46 8.50 -7.43
CA ALA A 320 -13.95 8.04 -6.13
C ALA A 320 -14.98 9.03 -5.58
N GLN A 321 -15.87 8.58 -4.69
CA GLN A 321 -16.80 9.45 -3.97
C GLN A 321 -16.04 10.58 -3.26
N ALA A 322 -14.94 10.24 -2.60
CA ALA A 322 -13.98 11.19 -2.06
C ALA A 322 -12.57 10.58 -2.05
N LYS A 323 -11.57 11.42 -1.83
CA LYS A 323 -10.19 10.99 -1.66
C LYS A 323 -9.59 11.63 -0.42
N GLN A 324 -8.71 10.89 0.26
CA GLN A 324 -7.87 11.43 1.33
C GLN A 324 -6.41 11.28 0.94
N ARG A 325 -5.69 12.39 0.87
CA ARG A 325 -4.23 12.39 0.69
C ARG A 325 -3.53 12.24 2.03
N CYS A 326 -2.50 11.43 2.05
CA CYS A 326 -1.71 11.16 3.25
C CYS A 326 -1.07 12.44 3.78
N LEU A 327 -1.54 12.93 4.91
CA LEU A 327 -0.96 14.10 5.57
C LEU A 327 0.45 13.81 6.14
N GLY A 328 0.76 12.55 6.46
CA GLY A 328 2.10 12.16 6.87
C GLY A 328 3.13 12.44 5.79
N HIS A 329 2.88 11.99 4.55
CA HIS A 329 3.75 12.29 3.40
C HIS A 329 3.86 13.80 3.11
N LEU A 330 2.78 14.55 3.31
CA LEU A 330 2.79 16.01 3.13
C LEU A 330 3.67 16.69 4.19
N LEU A 331 3.55 16.30 5.45
CA LEU A 331 4.38 16.80 6.55
C LEU A 331 5.85 16.47 6.35
N ASP A 332 6.17 15.25 5.89
CA ASP A 332 7.53 14.86 5.52
C ASP A 332 8.09 15.68 4.34
N GLU A 333 7.24 16.00 3.35
CA GLU A 333 7.64 16.85 2.23
C GLU A 333 7.93 18.28 2.69
N ILE A 334 7.09 18.85 3.57
CA ILE A 334 7.32 20.17 4.17
C ILE A 334 8.66 20.19 4.89
N GLY A 335 8.93 19.21 5.75
CA GLY A 335 10.20 19.11 6.47
C GLY A 335 11.42 18.99 5.54
N LYS A 336 11.29 18.22 4.45
CA LYS A 336 12.36 18.10 3.44
C LYS A 336 12.61 19.40 2.68
N VAL A 337 11.59 20.21 2.43
CA VAL A 337 11.75 21.53 1.80
C VAL A 337 12.51 22.46 2.73
N GLU A 338 12.16 22.50 4.02
CA GLU A 338 12.87 23.33 5.01
C GLU A 338 14.35 22.94 5.15
N GLU A 339 14.62 21.64 5.32
CA GLU A 339 15.98 21.12 5.51
C GLU A 339 16.85 21.34 4.27
N LYS A 340 16.33 20.97 3.09
CA LYS A 340 17.07 21.07 1.82
C LYS A 340 17.43 22.50 1.46
N ASP A 341 16.48 23.40 1.63
CA ASP A 341 16.58 24.77 1.17
C ASP A 341 17.11 25.70 2.28
N LYS A 342 17.41 25.14 3.48
CA LYS A 342 17.91 25.86 4.67
C LYS A 342 17.12 27.15 4.90
N LEU A 343 15.78 27.03 4.85
CA LEU A 343 14.89 28.17 4.98
C LEU A 343 15.08 28.85 6.34
N ALA A 344 15.25 30.16 6.32
CA ALA A 344 15.33 30.93 7.57
C ALA A 344 13.97 30.84 8.31
N PRO A 345 13.96 30.46 9.59
CA PRO A 345 12.69 30.31 10.34
C PRO A 345 11.84 31.57 10.33
N ASP A 346 12.49 32.73 10.41
CA ASP A 346 11.84 34.06 10.44
C ASP A 346 11.45 34.56 9.03
N GLY A 347 11.94 33.89 7.99
CA GLY A 347 11.63 34.22 6.60
C GLY A 347 10.19 33.82 6.24
N ILE A 348 9.60 34.47 5.22
CA ILE A 348 8.24 34.20 4.78
C ILE A 348 8.03 32.71 4.39
N ASP A 349 9.01 32.11 3.74
CA ASP A 349 8.96 30.71 3.32
C ASP A 349 9.11 29.73 4.49
N GLY A 350 9.95 30.04 5.49
CA GLY A 350 10.07 29.24 6.72
C GLY A 350 8.81 29.29 7.55
N ARG A 351 8.28 30.49 7.79
CA ARG A 351 6.98 30.66 8.49
C ARG A 351 5.83 29.96 7.76
N PHE A 352 5.83 29.99 6.42
CA PHE A 352 4.85 29.26 5.61
C PHE A 352 4.88 27.75 5.90
N CYS A 353 6.05 27.15 5.93
CA CYS A 353 6.21 25.74 6.24
C CYS A 353 5.75 25.41 7.66
N GLU A 354 6.10 26.24 8.65
CA GLU A 354 5.71 26.02 10.05
C GLU A 354 4.20 26.15 10.26
N GLU A 355 3.56 27.13 9.61
CA GLU A 355 2.10 27.28 9.64
C GLU A 355 1.40 26.08 9.01
N LEU A 356 1.88 25.60 7.87
CA LEU A 356 1.33 24.38 7.26
C LEU A 356 1.43 23.17 8.19
N LYS A 357 2.58 22.97 8.84
CA LYS A 357 2.75 21.88 9.83
C LYS A 357 1.77 22.01 10.98
N THR A 358 1.59 23.24 11.49
CA THR A 358 0.68 23.54 12.59
C THR A 358 -0.75 23.19 12.20
N VAL A 359 -1.24 23.67 11.04
CA VAL A 359 -2.58 23.37 10.54
C VAL A 359 -2.80 21.86 10.41
N PHE A 360 -1.90 21.15 9.75
CA PHE A 360 -2.07 19.71 9.52
C PHE A 360 -1.95 18.88 10.81
N LYS A 361 -1.02 19.20 11.71
CA LYS A 361 -0.90 18.53 13.02
C LYS A 361 -2.15 18.73 13.87
N GLN A 362 -2.65 19.97 13.98
CA GLN A 362 -3.87 20.28 14.74
C GLN A 362 -5.08 19.49 14.23
N THR A 363 -5.21 19.33 12.91
CA THR A 363 -6.32 18.53 12.34
C THR A 363 -6.16 17.04 12.63
N ILE A 364 -4.95 16.50 12.60
CA ILE A 364 -4.66 15.12 12.98
C ILE A 364 -4.96 14.91 14.47
N ASP A 365 -4.56 15.85 15.32
CA ASP A 365 -4.81 15.79 16.77
C ASP A 365 -6.30 15.86 17.08
N ALA A 366 -7.08 16.72 16.40
CA ALA A 366 -8.52 16.77 16.52
C ALA A 366 -9.20 15.43 16.17
N TRP A 367 -8.74 14.76 15.10
CA TRP A 367 -9.21 13.43 14.73
C TRP A 367 -8.83 12.36 15.77
N ASN A 368 -7.60 12.42 16.33
CA ASN A 368 -7.17 11.54 17.40
C ASN A 368 -8.01 11.72 18.68
N GLU A 369 -8.35 12.96 19.04
CA GLU A 369 -9.22 13.30 20.16
C GLU A 369 -10.65 12.77 19.96
N TYR A 370 -11.20 12.90 18.75
CA TYR A 370 -12.47 12.27 18.39
C TYR A 370 -12.41 10.74 18.56
N ARG A 371 -11.36 10.10 18.05
CA ARG A 371 -11.16 8.65 18.17
C ARG A 371 -11.08 8.18 19.62
N ARG A 372 -10.62 9.03 20.54
CA ARG A 372 -10.56 8.77 21.98
C ARG A 372 -11.87 9.13 22.72
N GLY A 373 -12.88 9.61 22.01
CA GLY A 373 -14.15 10.03 22.59
C GLY A 373 -14.11 11.40 23.29
N MET A 374 -13.04 12.18 23.10
CA MET A 374 -12.87 13.52 23.70
C MET A 374 -13.54 14.64 22.87
N LYS A 375 -13.92 14.35 21.64
CA LYS A 375 -14.62 15.27 20.73
C LYS A 375 -15.79 14.56 20.06
N VAL A 376 -16.78 15.36 19.61
CA VAL A 376 -17.91 14.90 18.80
C VAL A 376 -17.75 15.34 17.34
N LEU A 377 -18.57 14.81 16.45
CA LEU A 377 -18.48 15.08 15.01
C LEU A 377 -18.63 16.58 14.67
N GLN A 378 -19.46 17.30 15.43
CA GLN A 378 -19.64 18.74 15.28
C GLN A 378 -18.36 19.53 15.57
N ASP A 379 -17.52 19.05 16.48
CA ASP A 379 -16.25 19.69 16.80
C ASP A 379 -15.24 19.50 15.66
N LEU A 380 -15.24 18.32 15.02
CA LEU A 380 -14.43 18.09 13.82
C LEU A 380 -14.81 19.02 12.66
N ALA A 381 -16.11 19.27 12.48
CA ALA A 381 -16.58 20.22 11.45
C ALA A 381 -16.07 21.64 11.72
N LYS A 382 -16.08 22.08 13.00
CA LYS A 382 -15.54 23.39 13.42
C LYS A 382 -14.01 23.45 13.20
N ASP A 383 -13.31 22.37 13.59
CA ASP A 383 -11.84 22.26 13.40
C ASP A 383 -11.48 22.30 11.92
N LYS A 384 -12.24 21.60 11.06
CA LYS A 384 -12.10 21.67 9.61
C LYS A 384 -12.29 23.10 9.08
N GLY A 385 -13.33 23.79 9.52
CA GLY A 385 -13.59 25.18 9.11
C GLY A 385 -12.43 26.11 9.47
N ARG A 386 -11.90 26.00 10.71
CA ARG A 386 -10.73 26.77 11.17
C ARG A 386 -9.48 26.44 10.34
N ALA A 387 -9.23 25.16 10.11
CA ALA A 387 -8.08 24.70 9.32
C ALA A 387 -8.14 25.22 7.87
N ILE A 388 -9.31 25.16 7.23
CA ILE A 388 -9.49 25.68 5.86
C ILE A 388 -9.26 27.18 5.83
N SER A 389 -9.86 27.95 6.74
CA SER A 389 -9.69 29.42 6.80
C SER A 389 -8.21 29.80 6.97
N ARG A 390 -7.51 29.13 7.89
CA ARG A 390 -6.09 29.38 8.11
C ARG A 390 -5.24 28.96 6.91
N LEU A 391 -5.56 27.82 6.30
CA LEU A 391 -4.85 27.36 5.11
C LEU A 391 -4.99 28.33 3.94
N VAL A 392 -6.19 28.86 3.69
CA VAL A 392 -6.45 29.86 2.63
C VAL A 392 -5.60 31.10 2.88
N GLU A 393 -5.58 31.62 4.12
CA GLU A 393 -4.79 32.79 4.50
C GLU A 393 -3.28 32.55 4.20
N VAL A 394 -2.74 31.43 4.66
CA VAL A 394 -1.33 31.07 4.48
C VAL A 394 -0.96 30.86 3.00
N LEU A 395 -1.86 30.27 2.22
CA LEU A 395 -1.63 30.05 0.78
C LEU A 395 -1.57 31.34 -0.05
N LEU A 396 -2.05 32.47 0.47
CA LEU A 396 -1.97 33.78 -0.18
C LEU A 396 -0.63 34.50 0.05
N TRP A 397 0.25 34.00 0.93
CA TRP A 397 1.50 34.65 1.25
C TRP A 397 2.44 34.79 0.03
N PRO A 398 3.22 35.90 -0.06
CA PRO A 398 4.12 36.16 -1.18
C PRO A 398 5.40 35.33 -1.09
N LEU A 399 5.33 34.03 -1.39
CA LEU A 399 6.43 33.09 -1.31
C LEU A 399 7.52 33.40 -2.33
N LYS A 400 8.77 33.36 -1.89
CA LYS A 400 9.96 33.67 -2.70
C LYS A 400 10.64 32.41 -3.23
N HIS A 401 10.64 31.31 -2.44
CA HIS A 401 11.36 30.10 -2.79
C HIS A 401 10.61 29.21 -3.80
N LYS A 402 11.37 28.51 -4.68
CA LYS A 402 10.80 27.66 -5.73
C LYS A 402 10.05 26.46 -5.15
N ASP A 403 10.63 25.81 -4.13
CA ASP A 403 10.09 24.58 -3.57
C ASP A 403 8.86 24.83 -2.71
N THR A 404 8.79 25.93 -1.96
CA THR A 404 7.59 26.36 -1.23
C THR A 404 6.45 26.74 -2.19
N ARG A 405 6.75 27.42 -3.32
CA ARG A 405 5.76 27.67 -4.38
C ARG A 405 5.25 26.37 -5.04
N ARG A 406 6.10 25.34 -5.18
CA ARG A 406 5.70 24.01 -5.66
C ARG A 406 4.77 23.33 -4.66
N LEU A 407 5.11 23.37 -3.38
CA LEU A 407 4.30 22.86 -2.27
C LEU A 407 2.93 23.52 -2.24
N ARG A 408 2.86 24.85 -2.31
CA ARG A 408 1.61 25.62 -2.41
C ARG A 408 0.73 25.14 -3.57
N ARG A 409 1.29 24.99 -4.78
CA ARG A 409 0.55 24.50 -5.95
C ARG A 409 -0.01 23.10 -5.74
N ARG A 410 0.74 22.21 -5.06
CA ARG A 410 0.28 20.86 -4.73
C ARG A 410 -0.89 20.90 -3.75
N ILE A 411 -0.81 21.72 -2.71
CA ILE A 411 -1.88 21.88 -1.72
C ILE A 411 -3.14 22.43 -2.39
N ILE A 412 -3.02 23.46 -3.20
CA ILE A 412 -4.15 24.05 -3.95
C ILE A 412 -4.79 22.99 -4.87
N LYS A 413 -3.98 22.23 -5.60
CA LYS A 413 -4.46 21.19 -6.51
C LYS A 413 -5.27 20.09 -5.80
N HIS A 414 -4.92 19.77 -4.57
CA HIS A 414 -5.51 18.67 -3.80
C HIS A 414 -6.31 19.15 -2.59
N ASN A 415 -6.72 20.42 -2.55
CA ASN A 415 -7.36 21.04 -1.38
C ASN A 415 -8.58 20.27 -0.85
N GLN A 416 -9.42 19.73 -1.74
CA GLN A 416 -10.60 18.95 -1.39
C GLN A 416 -10.28 17.55 -0.87
N GLU A 417 -9.03 17.08 -1.06
CA GLU A 417 -8.59 15.74 -0.71
C GLU A 417 -7.75 15.71 0.60
N LEU A 418 -7.60 16.86 1.30
CA LEU A 418 -6.73 16.96 2.48
C LEU A 418 -7.46 16.73 3.81
N PHE A 419 -8.75 17.02 3.88
CA PHE A 419 -9.52 17.02 5.13
C PHE A 419 -10.75 16.12 5.09
N THR A 420 -10.80 15.15 4.18
CA THR A 420 -11.92 14.18 4.06
C THR A 420 -12.11 13.38 5.35
N PHE A 421 -11.04 13.10 6.09
CA PHE A 421 -11.08 12.39 7.37
C PHE A 421 -11.80 13.16 8.48
N LEU A 422 -11.97 14.49 8.37
CA LEU A 422 -12.75 15.29 9.31
C LEU A 422 -14.24 15.25 8.98
N ASP A 423 -14.63 14.97 7.73
CA ASP A 423 -16.02 14.73 7.34
C ASP A 423 -16.44 13.29 7.61
N ASN A 424 -15.53 12.35 7.42
CA ASN A 424 -15.75 10.94 7.65
C ASN A 424 -14.62 10.38 8.55
N PRO A 425 -14.83 10.34 9.87
CA PRO A 425 -13.82 9.91 10.83
C PRO A 425 -13.40 8.44 10.74
N ALA A 426 -14.10 7.63 9.93
CA ALA A 426 -13.66 6.26 9.61
C ALA A 426 -12.45 6.25 8.66
N VAL A 427 -12.18 7.37 7.98
CA VAL A 427 -11.01 7.58 7.12
C VAL A 427 -9.83 8.03 7.97
N GLU A 428 -8.66 7.43 7.77
CA GLU A 428 -7.44 7.86 8.46
C GLU A 428 -6.79 9.06 7.75
N PRO A 429 -6.25 10.05 8.50
CA PRO A 429 -5.56 11.21 7.91
C PRO A 429 -4.26 10.84 7.19
N THR A 430 -3.71 9.66 7.48
CA THR A 430 -2.46 9.16 6.93
C THR A 430 -2.66 7.83 6.20
N ASN A 431 -1.69 7.44 5.36
CA ASN A 431 -1.72 6.15 4.66
C ASN A 431 -1.01 5.02 5.43
N ASN A 432 -0.82 5.19 6.75
CA ASN A 432 -0.10 4.24 7.60
C ASN A 432 -0.69 2.82 7.57
N ARG A 433 -2.00 2.69 7.31
CA ARG A 433 -2.66 1.38 7.14
C ARG A 433 -2.05 0.61 5.97
N ALA A 434 -2.00 1.19 4.79
CA ALA A 434 -1.41 0.56 3.61
C ALA A 434 0.10 0.34 3.77
N GLU A 435 0.81 1.29 4.36
CA GLU A 435 2.25 1.16 4.63
C GLU A 435 2.55 -0.01 5.57
N ARG A 436 1.76 -0.21 6.63
CA ARG A 436 1.90 -1.36 7.53
C ARG A 436 1.69 -2.68 6.80
N GLN A 437 0.73 -2.75 5.89
CA GLN A 437 0.48 -3.94 5.09
C GLN A 437 1.60 -4.20 4.06
N LEU A 438 2.28 -3.17 3.56
CA LEU A 438 3.43 -3.36 2.67
C LEU A 438 4.70 -3.87 3.38
N ARG A 439 4.89 -3.57 4.67
CA ARG A 439 6.12 -3.90 5.41
C ARG A 439 6.56 -5.36 5.30
N PRO A 440 5.69 -6.38 5.49
CA PRO A 440 6.09 -7.78 5.36
C PRO A 440 6.66 -8.10 3.98
N MET A 441 6.04 -7.59 2.93
CA MET A 441 6.48 -7.78 1.57
C MET A 441 7.79 -7.04 1.24
N VAL A 442 7.98 -5.85 1.81
CA VAL A 442 9.25 -5.11 1.68
C VAL A 442 10.40 -5.88 2.34
N ILE A 443 10.16 -6.48 3.51
CA ILE A 443 11.13 -7.32 4.20
C ILE A 443 11.41 -8.58 3.36
N MET A 444 10.37 -9.25 2.89
CA MET A 444 10.49 -10.44 2.03
C MET A 444 11.30 -10.12 0.76
N ARG A 445 11.05 -8.98 0.11
CA ARG A 445 11.83 -8.55 -1.06
C ARG A 445 13.31 -8.42 -0.78
N LYS A 446 13.69 -7.90 0.40
CA LYS A 446 15.11 -7.77 0.80
C LYS A 446 15.80 -9.11 0.95
N VAL A 447 15.06 -10.17 1.27
CA VAL A 447 15.58 -11.53 1.46
C VAL A 447 15.51 -12.35 0.17
N THR A 448 14.41 -12.25 -0.57
CA THR A 448 14.12 -13.11 -1.73
C THR A 448 14.44 -12.47 -3.08
N PHE A 449 14.63 -11.15 -3.12
CA PHE A 449 14.80 -10.34 -4.34
C PHE A 449 13.60 -10.42 -5.32
N GLY A 450 12.42 -10.83 -4.85
CA GLY A 450 11.19 -10.97 -5.64
C GLY A 450 10.89 -12.39 -6.10
N ASN A 451 10.15 -12.53 -7.20
CA ASN A 451 9.73 -13.81 -7.76
C ASN A 451 10.49 -14.13 -9.06
N ARG A 452 10.64 -15.43 -9.37
CA ARG A 452 11.34 -15.90 -10.58
C ARG A 452 10.40 -16.15 -11.76
N SER A 453 9.07 -16.16 -11.54
CA SER A 453 8.07 -16.39 -12.57
C SER A 453 6.79 -15.61 -12.28
N ALA A 454 5.94 -15.43 -13.30
CA ALA A 454 4.62 -14.82 -13.15
C ALA A 454 3.71 -15.65 -12.22
N LEU A 455 3.73 -16.98 -12.36
CA LEU A 455 3.00 -17.88 -11.46
C LEU A 455 3.46 -17.70 -10.01
N GLY A 456 4.77 -17.63 -9.76
CA GLY A 456 5.29 -17.39 -8.41
C GLY A 456 4.87 -16.02 -7.85
N ALA A 457 4.74 -15.00 -8.69
CA ALA A 457 4.23 -13.69 -8.30
C ALA A 457 2.74 -13.74 -7.95
N LEU A 458 1.92 -14.44 -8.75
CA LEU A 458 0.50 -14.66 -8.46
C LEU A 458 0.32 -15.41 -7.14
N ASN A 459 1.01 -16.56 -6.98
CA ASN A 459 0.95 -17.35 -5.75
C ASN A 459 1.32 -16.51 -4.52
N GLN A 460 2.34 -15.65 -4.65
CA GLN A 460 2.75 -14.76 -3.57
C GLN A 460 1.65 -13.73 -3.24
N ALA A 461 1.01 -13.14 -4.25
CA ALA A 461 -0.07 -12.18 -4.07
C ALA A 461 -1.29 -12.84 -3.40
N VAL A 462 -1.69 -14.02 -3.86
CA VAL A 462 -2.81 -14.80 -3.29
C VAL A 462 -2.53 -15.13 -1.82
N MET A 463 -1.41 -15.78 -1.53
CA MET A 463 -1.08 -16.21 -0.17
C MET A 463 -0.98 -15.04 0.80
N MET A 464 -0.33 -13.92 0.40
CA MET A 464 -0.26 -12.73 1.24
C MET A 464 -1.65 -12.13 1.48
N SER A 465 -2.51 -12.07 0.46
CA SER A 465 -3.86 -11.52 0.63
C SER A 465 -4.70 -12.35 1.59
N VAL A 466 -4.69 -13.67 1.42
CA VAL A 466 -5.48 -14.60 2.25
C VAL A 466 -4.98 -14.57 3.69
N ILE A 467 -3.67 -14.71 3.91
CA ILE A 467 -3.08 -14.78 5.25
C ILE A 467 -3.22 -13.43 5.98
N GLN A 468 -2.92 -12.30 5.32
CA GLN A 468 -3.03 -11.00 5.96
C GLN A 468 -4.49 -10.61 6.25
N THR A 469 -5.41 -10.96 5.35
CA THR A 469 -6.86 -10.78 5.62
C THR A 469 -7.31 -11.62 6.79
N GLY A 470 -6.88 -12.89 6.87
CA GLY A 470 -7.17 -13.72 8.02
C GLY A 470 -6.62 -13.16 9.33
N ALA A 471 -5.36 -12.71 9.33
CA ALA A 471 -4.75 -12.08 10.50
C ALA A 471 -5.47 -10.79 10.95
N LEU A 472 -5.97 -9.97 10.00
CA LEU A 472 -6.82 -8.81 10.32
C LEU A 472 -8.15 -9.21 10.99
N ASN A 473 -8.61 -10.44 10.77
CA ASN A 473 -9.83 -10.99 11.37
C ASN A 473 -9.55 -11.91 12.57
N GLY A 474 -8.32 -11.91 13.10
CA GLY A 474 -7.94 -12.69 14.28
C GLY A 474 -7.79 -14.19 14.02
N ILE A 475 -7.47 -14.59 12.78
CA ILE A 475 -7.17 -15.98 12.44
C ILE A 475 -5.64 -16.15 12.38
N GLU A 476 -5.14 -17.18 13.04
CA GLU A 476 -3.70 -17.44 13.04
C GLU A 476 -3.18 -17.80 11.64
N PRO A 477 -2.08 -17.21 11.19
CA PRO A 477 -1.52 -17.48 9.86
C PRO A 477 -1.20 -18.97 9.60
N LEU A 478 -0.79 -19.70 10.63
CA LEU A 478 -0.49 -21.13 10.53
C LEU A 478 -1.76 -21.94 10.26
N ASP A 479 -2.87 -21.62 10.91
CA ASP A 479 -4.16 -22.31 10.74
C ASP A 479 -4.70 -22.11 9.32
N ILE A 480 -4.52 -20.91 8.76
CA ILE A 480 -4.85 -20.64 7.35
C ILE A 480 -4.01 -21.51 6.42
N CYS A 481 -2.69 -21.59 6.64
CA CYS A 481 -1.81 -22.43 5.85
C CYS A 481 -2.19 -23.92 5.98
N GLN A 482 -2.64 -24.36 7.16
CA GLN A 482 -3.08 -25.73 7.40
C GLN A 482 -4.37 -26.04 6.62
N ALA A 483 -5.37 -25.19 6.70
CA ALA A 483 -6.62 -25.34 5.97
C ALA A 483 -6.39 -25.34 4.45
N LEU A 484 -5.56 -24.43 3.92
CA LEU A 484 -5.18 -24.39 2.50
C LEU A 484 -4.34 -25.59 2.05
N SER A 485 -3.71 -26.31 2.98
CA SER A 485 -2.99 -27.56 2.69
C SER A 485 -3.87 -28.79 2.63
N LEU A 486 -5.13 -28.67 3.06
CA LEU A 486 -6.10 -29.76 3.06
C LEU A 486 -7.00 -29.73 1.82
N GLN A 487 -7.58 -28.57 1.53
CA GLN A 487 -8.59 -28.44 0.48
C GLN A 487 -8.75 -26.96 0.05
N PRO A 488 -9.40 -26.73 -1.12
CA PRO A 488 -9.84 -25.39 -1.49
C PRO A 488 -10.79 -24.80 -0.45
N LEU A 489 -10.56 -23.55 -0.08
CA LEU A 489 -11.42 -22.79 0.84
C LEU A 489 -12.26 -21.77 0.08
N THR A 490 -13.51 -21.63 0.49
CA THR A 490 -14.45 -20.64 -0.06
C THR A 490 -14.59 -19.42 0.83
N SER A 491 -14.34 -19.58 2.12
CA SER A 491 -14.46 -18.51 3.12
C SER A 491 -13.44 -18.68 4.25
N LEU A 492 -12.99 -17.56 4.83
CA LEU A 492 -12.19 -17.54 6.05
C LEU A 492 -13.04 -17.62 7.33
N VAL A 493 -14.35 -17.44 7.21
CA VAL A 493 -15.28 -17.45 8.38
C VAL A 493 -15.35 -18.84 9.03
N GLU A 494 -15.05 -19.88 8.29
CA GLU A 494 -15.07 -21.28 8.75
C GLU A 494 -13.85 -21.64 9.61
N LEU A 495 -12.83 -20.78 9.63
CA LEU A 495 -11.60 -21.03 10.41
C LEU A 495 -11.74 -20.55 11.86
N PRO A 496 -11.13 -21.27 12.81
CA PRO A 496 -11.14 -20.86 14.22
C PRO A 496 -10.45 -19.51 14.37
N ARG A 497 -11.05 -18.64 15.16
CA ARG A 497 -10.43 -17.36 15.52
C ARG A 497 -9.47 -17.58 16.69
N ALA A 498 -8.35 -16.87 16.68
CA ALA A 498 -7.43 -16.84 17.81
C ALA A 498 -8.18 -16.48 19.09
N ARG A 499 -7.91 -17.18 20.18
CA ARG A 499 -8.41 -16.80 21.49
C ARG A 499 -7.80 -15.43 21.85
N PRO A 500 -8.57 -14.49 22.39
CA PRO A 500 -7.99 -13.25 22.88
C PRO A 500 -6.92 -13.56 23.92
N PRO A 501 -5.80 -12.81 23.93
CA PRO A 501 -4.66 -13.03 24.82
C PRO A 501 -5.03 -12.87 26.31
#